data_9c1d9cfdea4f4d4c987e752ab4dad481
#
_entry.id   9c1d9cfdea4f4d4c987e752ab4dad481
#
_cell.length_a   1.000
_cell.length_b   1.000
_cell.length_c   1.000
_cell.angle_alpha   90.00
_cell.angle_beta   90.00
_cell.angle_gamma   90.00
#
_symmetry.space_group_name_H-M   'P 1'
#
loop_
_entity.id
_entity.type
_entity.pdbx_description
1 polymer ?
#
loop_
_entity_poly.entity_id
_entity_poly.type
_entity_poly.pdbx_seq_one_letter_code
_entity_poly.pdbx_strand_id
1 'polypeptide(L)' 'MRYAIVIEKSDGNFSAYVPDLPGCVATGKTRDQVARNMHAAIELHVRGLAEDNLPIPKGHASAEYIAVVA' A
#
# COMPACT_ATOMS: atom_id res chain seq x y z
N MET A 1 13.48 4.73 -0.59
CA MET A 1 12.56 4.10 0.38
C MET A 1 11.49 3.31 -0.38
N ARG A 2 11.26 2.08 0.00
CA ARG A 2 10.36 1.18 -0.73
C ARG A 2 9.39 0.50 0.23
N TYR A 3 8.14 0.37 -0.20
CA TYR A 3 7.12 -0.35 0.55
C TYR A 3 6.40 -1.33 -0.37
N ALA A 4 6.16 -2.53 0.13
CA ALA A 4 5.28 -3.46 -0.55
C ALA A 4 3.84 -2.99 -0.36
N ILE A 5 3.03 -3.10 -1.40
CA ILE A 5 1.60 -2.85 -1.32
C ILE A 5 0.87 -4.13 -1.68
N VAL A 6 -0.30 -4.32 -1.09
CA VAL A 6 -1.18 -5.44 -1.41
C VAL A 6 -2.39 -4.87 -2.13
N ILE A 7 -2.67 -5.37 -3.34
CA ILE A 7 -3.79 -4.93 -4.16
C ILE A 7 -4.81 -6.06 -4.21
N GLU A 8 -6.05 -5.72 -3.89
CA GLU A 8 -7.15 -6.67 -3.89
C GLU A 8 -8.26 -6.16 -4.80
N LYS A 9 -8.82 -7.06 -5.61
CA LYS A 9 -9.94 -6.73 -6.47
C LYS A 9 -11.23 -7.15 -5.79
N SER A 10 -12.20 -6.26 -5.79
CA SER A 10 -13.57 -6.56 -5.37
C SER A 10 -14.52 -6.08 -6.47
N ASP A 11 -15.82 -6.21 -6.27
CA ASP A 11 -16.81 -5.90 -7.30
C ASP A 11 -16.61 -4.50 -7.90
N GLY A 12 -16.10 -4.47 -9.14
CA GLY A 12 -15.94 -3.24 -9.92
C GLY A 12 -14.91 -2.26 -9.37
N ASN A 13 -14.09 -2.67 -8.41
CA ASN A 13 -13.15 -1.76 -7.77
C ASN A 13 -11.90 -2.49 -7.30
N PHE A 14 -10.83 -1.73 -7.06
CA PHE A 14 -9.59 -2.23 -6.47
C PHE A 14 -9.34 -1.49 -5.17
N SER A 15 -8.78 -2.18 -4.20
CA SER A 15 -8.30 -1.56 -2.97
C SER A 15 -6.86 -1.98 -2.72
N ALA A 16 -6.12 -1.17 -1.99
CA ALA A 16 -4.74 -1.49 -1.66
C ALA A 16 -4.40 -0.98 -0.27
N TYR A 17 -3.44 -1.63 0.35
CA TYR A 17 -2.91 -1.19 1.63
C TYR A 17 -1.42 -1.46 1.69
N VAL A 18 -0.76 -0.81 2.63
CA VAL A 18 0.67 -0.95 2.87
C VAL A 18 0.86 -1.70 4.19
N PRO A 19 1.35 -2.95 4.16
CA PRO A 19 1.56 -3.71 5.41
C PRO A 19 2.41 -2.97 6.46
N ASP A 20 3.44 -2.27 6.02
CA ASP A 20 4.36 -1.59 6.94
C ASP A 20 3.91 -0.19 7.36
N LEU A 21 2.82 0.32 6.80
CA LEU A 21 2.26 1.62 7.16
C LEU A 21 0.79 1.45 7.54
N PRO A 22 0.50 1.14 8.82
CA PRO A 22 -0.88 0.93 9.26
C PRO A 22 -1.78 2.13 8.94
N GLY A 23 -2.95 1.85 8.40
CA GLY A 23 -3.91 2.89 8.04
C GLY A 23 -3.66 3.54 6.67
N CYS A 24 -2.58 3.20 5.99
CA CYS A 24 -2.30 3.75 4.65
C CYS A 24 -2.98 2.87 3.61
N VAL A 25 -4.11 3.34 3.10
CA VAL A 25 -4.95 2.60 2.16
C VAL A 25 -5.38 3.49 1.00
N ALA A 26 -5.74 2.87 -0.11
CA ALA A 26 -6.27 3.59 -1.27
C ALA A 26 -7.21 2.68 -2.06
N THR A 27 -8.03 3.28 -2.88
CA THR A 27 -8.93 2.57 -3.80
C THR A 27 -8.78 3.15 -5.20
N GLY A 28 -9.26 2.43 -6.18
CA GLY A 28 -9.27 2.87 -7.57
C GLY A 28 -10.11 1.95 -8.43
N LYS A 29 -10.51 2.43 -9.59
CA LYS A 29 -11.35 1.65 -10.51
C LYS A 29 -10.53 0.69 -11.37
N THR A 30 -9.23 0.94 -11.50
CA THR A 30 -8.32 0.08 -12.24
C THR A 30 -7.09 -0.20 -11.38
N ARG A 31 -6.35 -1.23 -11.77
CA ARG A 31 -5.10 -1.58 -11.08
C ARG A 31 -4.09 -0.42 -11.14
N ASP A 32 -3.97 0.21 -12.31
CA ASP A 32 -3.06 1.35 -12.47
C ASP A 32 -3.50 2.54 -11.62
N GLN A 33 -4.80 2.79 -11.55
CA GLN A 33 -5.32 3.90 -10.76
C GLN A 33 -5.07 3.68 -9.27
N VAL A 34 -5.34 2.47 -8.75
CA VAL A 34 -5.10 2.20 -7.33
C VAL A 34 -3.61 2.30 -7.00
N ALA A 35 -2.73 1.88 -7.91
CA ALA A 35 -1.29 2.00 -7.69
C ALA A 35 -0.85 3.47 -7.61
N ARG A 36 -1.35 4.32 -8.51
CA ARG A 36 -1.06 5.76 -8.47
C ARG A 36 -1.62 6.41 -7.20
N ASN A 37 -2.84 6.06 -6.84
CA ASN A 37 -3.47 6.58 -5.62
C ASN A 37 -2.70 6.14 -4.37
N MET A 38 -2.20 4.91 -4.40
CA MET A 38 -1.40 4.37 -3.30
C MET A 38 -0.08 5.13 -3.18
N HIS A 39 0.57 5.43 -4.29
CA HIS A 39 1.80 6.22 -4.29
C HIS A 39 1.59 7.57 -3.60
N ALA A 40 0.52 8.27 -3.98
CA ALA A 40 0.18 9.55 -3.37
C ALA A 40 -0.16 9.41 -1.88
N ALA A 41 -0.87 8.34 -1.51
CA ALA A 41 -1.23 8.09 -0.12
C ALA A 41 0.00 7.82 0.74
N ILE A 42 0.96 7.06 0.22
CA ILE A 42 2.22 6.78 0.92
C ILE A 42 3.01 8.07 1.13
N GLU A 43 3.14 8.88 0.10
CA GLU A 43 3.86 10.16 0.21
C GLU A 43 3.24 11.05 1.28
N LEU A 44 1.93 11.16 1.30
CA LEU A 44 1.22 11.97 2.29
C LEU A 44 1.38 11.40 3.70
N HIS A 45 1.28 10.08 3.83
CA HIS A 45 1.41 9.39 5.11
C HIS A 45 2.81 9.60 5.72
N VAL A 46 3.85 9.39 4.91
CA VAL A 46 5.24 9.55 5.34
C VAL A 46 5.53 11.00 5.70
N ARG A 47 5.01 11.94 4.91
CA ARG A 47 5.16 13.36 5.20
C ARG A 47 4.51 13.73 6.53
N GLY A 48 3.32 13.21 6.79
CA GLY A 48 2.63 13.44 8.06
C GLY A 48 3.42 12.92 9.26
N LEU A 49 4.01 11.72 9.13
CA LEU A 49 4.86 11.18 10.19
C LEU A 49 6.08 12.07 10.44
N ALA A 50 6.73 12.53 9.38
CA ALA A 50 7.90 13.40 9.49
C ALA A 50 7.55 14.73 10.15
N GLU A 51 6.43 15.33 9.78
CA GLU A 51 5.97 16.60 10.35
C GLU A 51 5.68 16.47 11.85
N ASP A 52 5.20 15.32 12.28
CA ASP A 52 4.88 15.05 13.68
C ASP A 52 6.10 14.50 14.45
N ASN A 53 7.27 14.46 13.83
CA ASN A 53 8.50 13.92 14.41
C ASN A 53 8.33 12.47 14.87
N LEU A 54 7.50 11.70 14.17
CA LEU A 54 7.29 10.29 14.46
C LEU A 54 8.24 9.45 13.61
N PRO A 55 8.63 8.26 14.11
CA PRO A 55 9.46 7.36 13.32
C PRO A 55 8.76 6.95 12.03
N ILE A 56 9.53 6.91 10.94
CA ILE A 56 9.02 6.44 9.66
C ILE A 56 9.39 4.96 9.53
N PRO A 57 8.41 4.05 9.52
CA PRO A 57 8.69 2.63 9.39
C PRO A 57 9.43 2.32 8.08
N LYS A 58 10.35 1.37 8.13
CA LYS A 58 11.00 0.86 6.93
C LYS A 58 10.13 -0.21 6.29
N GLY A 59 10.26 -0.36 4.98
CA GLY A 59 9.56 -1.42 4.25
C GLY A 59 10.24 -2.76 4.48
N HIS A 60 9.64 -3.61 5.30
CA HIS A 60 10.14 -4.96 5.60
C HIS A 60 9.30 -6.04 4.92
N ALA A 61 8.04 -5.77 4.66
CA ALA A 61 7.14 -6.75 4.08
C ALA A 61 7.54 -7.08 2.64
N SER A 62 7.37 -8.33 2.28
CA SER A 62 7.49 -8.79 0.90
C SER A 62 6.31 -9.71 0.62
N ALA A 63 6.03 -9.93 -0.65
CA ALA A 63 4.94 -10.81 -1.06
C ALA A 63 5.48 -11.88 -2.01
N GLU A 64 4.93 -13.06 -1.90
CA GLU A 64 5.33 -14.22 -2.68
C GLU A 64 4.10 -15.01 -3.08
N TYR A 65 4.12 -15.55 -4.29
CA TYR A 65 3.06 -16.45 -4.74
C TYR A 65 3.54 -17.88 -4.57
N ILE A 66 2.72 -18.69 -3.94
CA ILE A 66 3.03 -20.10 -3.71
C ILE A 66 1.97 -20.92 -4.43
N ALA A 67 2.42 -21.80 -5.34
CA ALA A 67 1.52 -22.70 -6.02
C ALA A 67 1.14 -23.85 -5.08
N VAL A 68 -0.13 -24.15 -5.02
CA VAL A 68 -0.63 -25.30 -4.25
C VAL A 68 -1.46 -26.20 -5.14
N VAL A 69 -1.45 -27.47 -4.83
CA VAL A 69 -2.30 -28.45 -5.53
C VAL A 69 -3.63 -28.47 -4.81
N ALA A 70 -4.71 -28.17 -5.55
CA ALA A 70 -6.06 -28.11 -4.99
C ALA A 70 -6.93 -29.21 -5.57
#